data_f7645eb9e64b14ba75b82e1544084714
#
_entry.id   f7645eb9e64b14ba75b82e1544084714
#
_cell.length_a   1.000
_cell.length_b   1.000
_cell.length_c   1.000
_cell.angle_alpha   90.00
_cell.angle_beta   90.00
_cell.angle_gamma   90.00
#
_symmetry.space_group_name_H-M   'P 1'
#
loop_
_entity.id
_entity.type
_entity.pdbx_description
1 polymer ?
#
loop_
_entity_poly.entity_id
_entity_poly.type
_entity_poly.pdbx_seq_one_letter_code
_entity_poly.pdbx_strand_id
1 'polypeptide(L)'
;MSSGCEVMNQYGYLLKTLRKEKGVSQSDLSDGILSKNHLSKIERGENDISFQTLLKLLDRLNISFFEFELLLDKTQDNQSTFLKDLSIAVANNDLYLLNELLTREIDLKSKSNNIRHKHNVILLKAYIDKFSNTPFNHHDIQEIIQYILTVDECGRYEISLFGNFVGFMSSDIRHKLVKMMNRKSQLFHSDKNYTEIFTRILLNICYADLMDKNFNSAIEVIDIIEKYLNDTELYYEKNQRKFFKGLYLIGTKNRDEGEKLCKKCIEYFYFMNDISKAIEHQKVLKKFSEENA
;
A
#
# COMPACT_ATOMS: atom_id res chain seq x y z
N MET A 1 7.41 -26.51 16.22
CA MET A 1 6.05 -27.00 16.47
C MET A 1 5.16 -26.08 17.35
N SER A 2 5.68 -24.94 17.88
CA SER A 2 4.92 -24.04 18.77
C SER A 2 4.13 -22.91 18.05
N SER A 3 4.54 -22.48 16.88
CA SER A 3 3.92 -21.34 16.18
C SER A 3 2.50 -21.64 15.62
N GLY A 4 2.24 -22.86 15.21
CA GLY A 4 0.91 -23.23 14.69
C GLY A 4 -0.19 -23.27 15.76
N CYS A 5 0.16 -23.60 17.00
CA CYS A 5 -0.79 -23.70 18.10
C CYS A 5 -1.20 -22.32 18.65
N GLU A 6 -0.32 -21.33 18.61
CA GLU A 6 -0.63 -19.95 19.04
C GLU A 6 -1.56 -19.23 18.07
N VAL A 7 -1.39 -19.42 16.77
CA VAL A 7 -2.24 -18.81 15.73
C VAL A 7 -3.65 -19.43 15.76
N MET A 8 -3.77 -20.74 15.91
CA MET A 8 -5.08 -21.42 16.04
C MET A 8 -5.90 -20.90 17.24
N ASN A 9 -5.23 -20.58 18.33
CA ASN A 9 -5.90 -20.06 19.53
C ASN A 9 -6.51 -18.66 19.34
N GLN A 10 -5.94 -17.84 18.45
CA GLN A 10 -6.38 -16.46 18.22
C GLN A 10 -7.74 -16.37 17.51
N TYR A 11 -8.01 -17.19 16.47
CA TYR A 11 -9.28 -17.17 15.73
C TYR A 11 -10.45 -17.56 16.62
N GLY A 12 -10.30 -18.63 17.38
CA GLY A 12 -11.33 -19.11 18.32
C GLY A 12 -11.59 -18.13 19.45
N TYR A 13 -10.52 -17.55 20.00
CA TYR A 13 -10.62 -16.55 21.05
C TYR A 13 -11.33 -15.27 20.57
N LEU A 14 -10.98 -14.78 19.37
CA LEU A 14 -11.64 -13.61 18.78
C LEU A 14 -13.12 -13.89 18.52
N LEU A 15 -13.46 -15.05 17.94
CA LEU A 15 -14.85 -15.45 17.72
C LEU A 15 -15.65 -15.48 19.02
N LYS A 16 -15.06 -16.05 20.10
CA LYS A 16 -15.66 -16.08 21.44
C LYS A 16 -15.90 -14.67 21.99
N THR A 17 -14.93 -13.78 21.83
CA THR A 17 -15.01 -12.39 22.28
C THR A 17 -16.16 -11.67 21.58
N LEU A 18 -16.18 -11.73 20.25
CA LEU A 18 -17.22 -11.11 19.42
C LEU A 18 -18.62 -11.66 19.75
N ARG A 19 -18.75 -12.97 19.90
CA ARG A 19 -20.01 -13.57 20.32
C ARG A 19 -20.52 -13.02 21.67
N LYS A 20 -19.61 -12.92 22.65
CA LYS A 20 -19.95 -12.39 23.97
C LYS A 20 -20.35 -10.92 23.93
N GLU A 21 -19.64 -10.12 23.19
CA GLU A 21 -19.93 -8.69 22.98
C GLU A 21 -21.30 -8.48 22.34
N LYS A 22 -21.71 -9.39 21.45
CA LYS A 22 -23.05 -9.40 20.84
C LYS A 22 -24.13 -10.02 21.75
N GLY A 23 -23.78 -10.51 22.94
CA GLY A 23 -24.74 -11.14 23.87
C GLY A 23 -25.30 -12.49 23.39
N VAL A 24 -24.68 -13.14 22.40
CA VAL A 24 -25.17 -14.38 21.78
C VAL A 24 -24.65 -15.60 22.57
N SER A 25 -25.51 -16.56 22.88
CA SER A 25 -25.08 -17.81 23.53
C SER A 25 -24.37 -18.74 22.54
N GLN A 26 -23.55 -19.69 23.06
CA GLN A 26 -22.94 -20.71 22.18
C GLN A 26 -24.01 -21.57 21.47
N SER A 27 -25.12 -21.82 22.14
CA SER A 27 -26.23 -22.59 21.57
C SER A 27 -26.84 -21.86 20.36
N ASP A 28 -27.16 -20.58 20.56
CA ASP A 28 -27.79 -19.76 19.50
C ASP A 28 -26.84 -19.55 18.32
N LEU A 29 -25.53 -19.31 18.59
CA LEU A 29 -24.57 -19.13 17.53
C LEU A 29 -24.35 -20.42 16.72
N SER A 30 -24.36 -21.58 17.36
CA SER A 30 -24.07 -22.86 16.69
C SER A 30 -25.26 -23.50 15.99
N ASP A 31 -26.49 -23.10 16.33
CA ASP A 31 -27.71 -23.74 15.83
C ASP A 31 -27.76 -23.87 14.31
N GLY A 32 -28.03 -25.09 13.81
CA GLY A 32 -28.06 -25.37 12.37
C GLY A 32 -26.72 -25.21 11.61
N ILE A 33 -25.61 -24.85 12.30
CA ILE A 33 -24.28 -24.72 11.68
C ILE A 33 -23.34 -25.85 12.14
N LEU A 34 -23.21 -26.03 13.46
CA LEU A 34 -22.39 -27.06 14.11
C LEU A 34 -22.91 -27.36 15.52
N SER A 35 -22.39 -28.41 16.17
CA SER A 35 -22.79 -28.68 17.54
C SER A 35 -22.20 -27.65 18.52
N LYS A 36 -22.94 -27.34 19.59
CA LYS A 36 -22.46 -26.47 20.68
C LYS A 36 -21.09 -26.91 21.24
N ASN A 37 -20.90 -28.22 21.39
CA ASN A 37 -19.62 -28.77 21.87
C ASN A 37 -18.48 -28.50 20.89
N HIS A 38 -18.74 -28.56 19.59
CA HIS A 38 -17.74 -28.26 18.57
C HIS A 38 -17.39 -26.77 18.61
N LEU A 39 -18.39 -25.87 18.66
CA LEU A 39 -18.15 -24.44 18.83
C LEU A 39 -17.31 -24.15 20.08
N SER A 40 -17.65 -24.78 21.21
CA SER A 40 -16.88 -24.60 22.44
C SER A 40 -15.41 -25.00 22.31
N LYS A 41 -15.11 -26.09 21.58
CA LYS A 41 -13.72 -26.50 21.28
C LYS A 41 -12.99 -25.52 20.35
N ILE A 42 -13.68 -25.00 19.34
CA ILE A 42 -13.14 -23.96 18.45
C ILE A 42 -12.79 -22.70 19.27
N GLU A 43 -13.70 -22.24 20.12
CA GLU A 43 -13.51 -21.06 20.98
C GLU A 43 -12.38 -21.21 22.02
N ARG A 44 -11.98 -22.44 22.34
CA ARG A 44 -10.82 -22.74 23.18
C ARG A 44 -9.54 -23.00 22.39
N GLY A 45 -9.62 -22.99 21.04
CA GLY A 45 -8.48 -23.29 20.18
C GLY A 45 -8.09 -24.77 20.13
N GLU A 46 -9.01 -25.65 20.53
CA GLU A 46 -8.79 -27.12 20.54
C GLU A 46 -9.12 -27.75 19.16
N ASN A 47 -9.93 -27.08 18.36
CA ASN A 47 -10.35 -27.54 17.05
C ASN A 47 -10.24 -26.42 16.02
N ASP A 48 -9.90 -26.81 14.79
CA ASP A 48 -9.95 -25.95 13.63
C ASP A 48 -11.39 -25.67 13.18
N ILE A 49 -11.55 -24.56 12.46
CA ILE A 49 -12.80 -24.18 11.82
C ILE A 49 -12.60 -24.09 10.30
N SER A 50 -13.52 -24.68 9.53
CA SER A 50 -13.51 -24.46 8.08
C SER A 50 -13.92 -23.02 7.74
N PHE A 51 -13.35 -22.47 6.68
CA PHE A 51 -13.69 -21.11 6.22
C PHE A 51 -15.20 -20.93 5.99
N GLN A 52 -15.85 -21.93 5.40
CA GLN A 52 -17.29 -21.88 5.17
C GLN A 52 -18.09 -21.82 6.50
N THR A 53 -17.66 -22.57 7.52
CA THR A 53 -18.28 -22.53 8.84
C THR A 53 -18.05 -21.19 9.52
N LEU A 54 -16.83 -20.64 9.43
CA LEU A 54 -16.52 -19.31 9.96
C LEU A 54 -17.42 -18.24 9.35
N LEU A 55 -17.57 -18.20 8.02
CA LEU A 55 -18.46 -17.25 7.35
C LEU A 55 -19.90 -17.32 7.85
N LYS A 56 -20.44 -18.53 8.07
CA LYS A 56 -21.81 -18.70 8.60
C LYS A 56 -21.96 -18.19 10.04
N LEU A 57 -20.93 -18.41 10.88
CA LEU A 57 -20.93 -17.91 12.25
C LEU A 57 -20.82 -16.38 12.30
N LEU A 58 -19.96 -15.79 11.45
CA LEU A 58 -19.81 -14.35 11.33
C LEU A 58 -21.09 -13.68 10.82
N ASP A 59 -21.72 -14.26 9.80
CA ASP A 59 -23.01 -13.79 9.27
C ASP A 59 -24.07 -13.74 10.38
N ARG A 60 -24.20 -14.81 11.20
CA ARG A 60 -25.11 -14.83 12.34
C ARG A 60 -24.80 -13.79 13.41
N LEU A 61 -23.55 -13.40 13.55
CA LEU A 61 -23.14 -12.31 14.45
C LEU A 61 -23.31 -10.92 13.82
N ASN A 62 -23.72 -10.83 12.55
CA ASN A 62 -23.72 -9.60 11.75
C ASN A 62 -22.33 -8.93 11.75
N ILE A 63 -21.30 -9.72 11.51
CA ILE A 63 -19.91 -9.27 11.39
C ILE A 63 -19.41 -9.66 9.99
N SER A 64 -18.90 -8.69 9.24
CA SER A 64 -18.26 -8.98 7.96
C SER A 64 -16.92 -9.68 8.16
N PHE A 65 -16.50 -10.48 7.14
CA PHE A 65 -15.16 -11.08 7.17
C PHE A 65 -14.06 -10.01 7.26
N PHE A 66 -14.26 -8.87 6.62
CA PHE A 66 -13.34 -7.74 6.69
C PHE A 66 -13.19 -7.17 8.11
N GLU A 67 -14.28 -7.05 8.88
CA GLU A 67 -14.21 -6.62 10.28
C GLU A 67 -13.46 -7.65 11.13
N PHE A 68 -13.71 -8.93 10.89
CA PHE A 68 -13.02 -10.01 11.58
C PHE A 68 -11.52 -10.01 11.28
N GLU A 69 -11.13 -9.85 10.01
CA GLU A 69 -9.74 -9.73 9.56
C GLU A 69 -9.03 -8.54 10.22
N LEU A 70 -9.67 -7.36 10.24
CA LEU A 70 -9.16 -6.15 10.87
C LEU A 70 -8.87 -6.33 12.38
N LEU A 71 -9.70 -7.11 13.07
CA LEU A 71 -9.51 -7.39 14.49
C LEU A 71 -8.39 -8.41 14.72
N LEU A 72 -8.20 -9.36 13.80
CA LEU A 72 -7.08 -10.28 13.81
C LEU A 72 -5.75 -9.57 13.54
N ASP A 73 -5.71 -8.66 12.58
CA ASP A 73 -4.51 -7.93 12.18
C ASP A 73 -3.89 -7.12 13.33
N LYS A 74 -4.69 -6.68 14.28
CA LYS A 74 -4.20 -5.99 15.50
C LYS A 74 -3.35 -6.89 16.41
N THR A 75 -3.44 -8.20 16.23
CA THR A 75 -2.76 -9.19 17.08
C THR A 75 -1.58 -9.87 16.41
N GLN A 76 -1.36 -9.66 15.11
CA GLN A 76 -0.32 -10.32 14.34
C GLN A 76 0.76 -9.34 13.85
N ASP A 77 2.00 -9.82 13.86
CA ASP A 77 3.13 -9.18 13.17
C ASP A 77 3.03 -9.48 11.68
N ASN A 78 2.35 -8.59 10.94
CA ASN A 78 2.03 -8.78 9.53
C ASN A 78 2.69 -7.73 8.64
N GLN A 79 2.46 -7.83 7.32
CA GLN A 79 3.01 -6.90 6.33
C GLN A 79 2.60 -5.44 6.60
N SER A 80 1.42 -5.18 7.15
CA SER A 80 0.97 -3.82 7.43
C SER A 80 1.79 -3.18 8.55
N THR A 81 2.11 -3.94 9.61
CA THR A 81 3.01 -3.52 10.68
C THR A 81 4.43 -3.26 10.14
N PHE A 82 4.97 -4.19 9.34
CA PHE A 82 6.26 -4.01 8.68
C PHE A 82 6.32 -2.71 7.86
N LEU A 83 5.34 -2.47 6.99
CA LEU A 83 5.31 -1.28 6.14
C LEU A 83 5.16 0.01 6.95
N LYS A 84 4.43 -0.02 8.06
CA LYS A 84 4.31 1.12 9.00
C LYS A 84 5.67 1.43 9.64
N ASP A 85 6.33 0.42 10.20
CA ASP A 85 7.64 0.58 10.85
C ASP A 85 8.70 1.04 9.82
N LEU A 86 8.69 0.46 8.62
CA LEU A 86 9.53 0.91 7.51
C LEU A 86 9.29 2.38 7.17
N SER A 87 8.03 2.82 7.09
CA SER A 87 7.71 4.20 6.75
C SER A 87 8.23 5.19 7.81
N ILE A 88 8.17 4.82 9.09
CA ILE A 88 8.73 5.60 10.20
C ILE A 88 10.26 5.67 10.09
N ALA A 89 10.91 4.53 9.87
CA ALA A 89 12.36 4.46 9.73
C ALA A 89 12.87 5.30 8.54
N VAL A 90 12.19 5.21 7.39
CA VAL A 90 12.53 5.97 6.19
C VAL A 90 12.32 7.47 6.37
N ALA A 91 11.20 7.89 6.98
CA ALA A 91 10.90 9.31 7.21
C ALA A 91 11.94 9.98 8.13
N ASN A 92 12.50 9.24 9.09
CA ASN A 92 13.46 9.73 10.06
C ASN A 92 14.94 9.45 9.67
N ASN A 93 15.20 8.79 8.54
CA ASN A 93 16.52 8.26 8.15
C ASN A 93 17.15 7.37 9.25
N ASP A 94 16.31 6.58 9.93
CA ASP A 94 16.71 5.79 11.10
C ASP A 94 17.36 4.48 10.69
N LEU A 95 18.69 4.51 10.54
CA LEU A 95 19.49 3.32 10.19
C LEU A 95 19.43 2.22 11.26
N TYR A 96 19.26 2.58 12.54
CA TYR A 96 19.16 1.60 13.61
C TYR A 96 17.87 0.76 13.45
N LEU A 97 16.73 1.41 13.31
CA LEU A 97 15.44 0.74 13.11
C LEU A 97 15.42 -0.07 11.80
N LEU A 98 16.03 0.44 10.72
CA LEU A 98 16.15 -0.32 9.46
C LEU A 98 16.95 -1.63 9.64
N ASN A 99 18.05 -1.62 10.40
CA ASN A 99 18.85 -2.82 10.67
C ASN A 99 18.11 -3.80 11.61
N GLU A 100 17.33 -3.30 12.56
CA GLU A 100 16.48 -4.13 13.42
C GLU A 100 15.42 -4.88 12.60
N LEU A 101 14.72 -4.14 11.72
CA LEU A 101 13.76 -4.72 10.78
C LEU A 101 14.42 -5.73 9.83
N LEU A 102 15.63 -5.43 9.33
CA LEU A 102 16.38 -6.34 8.46
C LEU A 102 16.70 -7.66 9.16
N THR A 103 17.16 -7.60 10.40
CA THR A 103 17.47 -8.80 11.19
C THR A 103 16.23 -9.67 11.40
N ARG A 104 15.09 -9.04 11.71
CA ARG A 104 13.80 -9.72 11.86
C ARG A 104 13.33 -10.37 10.56
N GLU A 105 13.39 -9.67 9.43
CA GLU A 105 12.97 -10.20 8.14
C GLU A 105 13.88 -11.34 7.62
N ILE A 106 15.18 -11.30 7.93
CA ILE A 106 16.10 -12.41 7.64
C ILE A 106 15.72 -13.66 8.45
N ASP A 107 15.40 -13.53 9.74
CA ASP A 107 14.94 -14.64 10.58
C ASP A 107 13.61 -15.22 10.07
N LEU A 108 12.63 -14.37 9.76
CA LEU A 108 11.34 -14.79 9.19
C LEU A 108 11.50 -15.48 7.83
N LYS A 109 12.38 -14.97 6.97
CA LYS A 109 12.72 -15.61 5.69
C LYS A 109 13.29 -17.03 5.89
N SER A 110 14.09 -17.24 6.93
CA SER A 110 14.68 -18.56 7.22
C SER A 110 13.64 -19.59 7.70
N LYS A 111 12.54 -19.12 8.29
CA LYS A 111 11.47 -19.94 8.90
C LYS A 111 10.26 -20.14 8.01
N SER A 112 10.13 -19.34 6.94
CA SER A 112 8.95 -19.31 6.07
C SER A 112 9.35 -19.32 4.60
N ASN A 113 8.59 -20.06 3.78
CA ASN A 113 8.72 -20.04 2.32
C ASN A 113 7.99 -18.85 1.67
N ASN A 114 7.50 -17.89 2.47
CA ASN A 114 6.81 -16.73 1.92
C ASN A 114 7.81 -15.76 1.27
N ILE A 115 7.68 -15.60 -0.04
CA ILE A 115 8.55 -14.73 -0.87
C ILE A 115 8.57 -13.27 -0.38
N ARG A 116 7.53 -12.84 0.32
CA ARG A 116 7.40 -11.50 0.89
C ARG A 116 8.59 -11.13 1.78
N HIS A 117 9.05 -12.04 2.64
CA HIS A 117 10.19 -11.78 3.52
C HIS A 117 11.49 -11.56 2.72
N LYS A 118 11.66 -12.26 1.59
CA LYS A 118 12.78 -12.00 0.67
C LYS A 118 12.70 -10.59 0.07
N HIS A 119 11.52 -10.18 -0.39
CA HIS A 119 11.31 -8.84 -0.95
C HIS A 119 11.50 -7.75 0.11
N ASN A 120 11.04 -7.97 1.36
CA ASN A 120 11.26 -7.04 2.47
C ASN A 120 12.76 -6.89 2.78
N VAL A 121 13.54 -7.97 2.78
CA VAL A 121 15.00 -7.94 2.97
C VAL A 121 15.68 -7.09 1.88
N ILE A 122 15.29 -7.27 0.61
CA ILE A 122 15.82 -6.48 -0.50
C ILE A 122 15.50 -5.00 -0.31
N LEU A 123 14.26 -4.67 0.07
CA LEU A 123 13.82 -3.30 0.29
C LEU A 123 14.59 -2.61 1.41
N LEU A 124 14.77 -3.29 2.55
CA LEU A 124 15.51 -2.77 3.68
C LEU A 124 16.98 -2.50 3.32
N LYS A 125 17.63 -3.43 2.61
CA LYS A 125 19.00 -3.24 2.13
C LYS A 125 19.10 -2.03 1.20
N ALA A 126 18.17 -1.87 0.26
CA ALA A 126 18.15 -0.73 -0.65
C ALA A 126 18.01 0.61 0.09
N TYR A 127 17.20 0.71 1.16
CA TYR A 127 17.11 1.92 1.98
C TYR A 127 18.36 2.14 2.83
N ILE A 128 18.93 1.09 3.43
CA ILE A 128 20.19 1.19 4.20
C ILE A 128 21.32 1.70 3.31
N ASP A 129 21.49 1.12 2.12
CA ASP A 129 22.49 1.56 1.15
C ASP A 129 22.27 3.04 0.75
N LYS A 130 21.03 3.43 0.47
CA LYS A 130 20.67 4.81 0.13
C LYS A 130 21.05 5.79 1.23
N PHE A 131 20.75 5.49 2.50
CA PHE A 131 21.03 6.39 3.62
C PHE A 131 22.49 6.36 4.06
N SER A 132 23.21 5.26 3.80
CA SER A 132 24.65 5.16 4.03
C SER A 132 25.49 5.70 2.87
N ASN A 133 24.86 6.20 1.80
CA ASN A 133 25.51 6.62 0.55
C ASN A 133 26.41 5.51 -0.05
N THR A 134 26.01 4.25 0.11
CA THR A 134 26.65 3.10 -0.52
C THR A 134 25.91 2.69 -1.78
N PRO A 135 26.61 2.17 -2.81
CA PRO A 135 25.94 1.65 -4.00
C PRO A 135 25.02 0.48 -3.63
N PHE A 136 23.75 0.55 -3.97
CA PHE A 136 22.84 -0.58 -3.76
C PHE A 136 23.04 -1.67 -4.83
N ASN A 137 22.72 -2.91 -4.45
CA ASN A 137 22.88 -4.06 -5.34
C ASN A 137 21.82 -4.04 -6.45
N HIS A 138 22.23 -3.70 -7.67
CA HIS A 138 21.35 -3.71 -8.84
C HIS A 138 20.73 -5.08 -9.13
N HIS A 139 21.41 -6.18 -8.81
CA HIS A 139 20.87 -7.53 -9.00
C HIS A 139 19.62 -7.76 -8.15
N ASP A 140 19.61 -7.29 -6.91
CA ASP A 140 18.45 -7.41 -6.02
C ASP A 140 17.23 -6.65 -6.57
N ILE A 141 17.44 -5.46 -7.17
CA ILE A 141 16.36 -4.71 -7.82
C ILE A 141 15.85 -5.43 -9.08
N GLN A 142 16.75 -6.04 -9.86
CA GLN A 142 16.36 -6.85 -11.03
C GLN A 142 15.50 -8.06 -10.64
N GLU A 143 15.74 -8.66 -9.48
CA GLU A 143 14.90 -9.75 -8.98
C GLU A 143 13.45 -9.29 -8.74
N ILE A 144 13.27 -8.12 -8.13
CA ILE A 144 11.93 -7.53 -7.93
C ILE A 144 11.24 -7.26 -9.27
N ILE A 145 11.97 -6.69 -10.22
CA ILE A 145 11.46 -6.41 -11.57
C ILE A 145 11.01 -7.71 -12.24
N GLN A 146 11.85 -8.74 -12.21
CA GLN A 146 11.53 -10.05 -12.80
C GLN A 146 10.29 -10.68 -12.15
N TYR A 147 10.19 -10.64 -10.82
CA TYR A 147 9.01 -11.12 -10.13
C TYR A 147 7.72 -10.43 -10.66
N ILE A 148 7.71 -9.08 -10.68
CA ILE A 148 6.55 -8.32 -11.17
C ILE A 148 6.23 -8.65 -12.64
N LEU A 149 7.24 -8.92 -13.47
CA LEU A 149 7.05 -9.27 -14.87
C LEU A 149 6.45 -10.67 -15.06
N THR A 150 6.72 -11.60 -14.14
CA THR A 150 6.30 -13.01 -14.27
C THR A 150 4.89 -13.28 -13.77
N VAL A 151 4.32 -12.44 -12.90
CA VAL A 151 2.95 -12.62 -12.43
C VAL A 151 1.94 -12.32 -13.55
N ASP A 152 0.88 -13.11 -13.64
CA ASP A 152 -0.16 -12.93 -14.66
C ASP A 152 -1.11 -11.78 -14.32
N GLU A 153 -1.46 -11.64 -13.03
CA GLU A 153 -2.33 -10.59 -12.50
C GLU A 153 -1.62 -9.80 -11.39
N CYS A 154 -1.66 -8.47 -11.50
CA CYS A 154 -1.07 -7.59 -10.49
C CYS A 154 -2.11 -7.20 -9.44
N GLY A 155 -2.11 -7.89 -8.32
CA GLY A 155 -2.96 -7.59 -7.17
C GLY A 155 -2.38 -6.50 -6.25
N ARG A 156 -2.97 -6.37 -5.06
CA ARG A 156 -2.53 -5.37 -4.05
C ARG A 156 -1.07 -5.57 -3.62
N TYR A 157 -0.60 -6.81 -3.58
CA TYR A 157 0.78 -7.09 -3.20
C TYR A 157 1.76 -6.55 -4.24
N GLU A 158 1.54 -6.83 -5.51
CA GLU A 158 2.43 -6.42 -6.61
C GLU A 158 2.47 -4.91 -6.78
N ILE A 159 1.33 -4.22 -6.68
CA ILE A 159 1.33 -2.76 -6.75
C ILE A 159 2.03 -2.12 -5.54
N SER A 160 1.84 -2.66 -4.33
CA SER A 160 2.54 -2.18 -3.13
C SER A 160 4.04 -2.44 -3.24
N LEU A 161 4.43 -3.62 -3.72
CA LEU A 161 5.82 -3.96 -3.98
C LEU A 161 6.44 -2.98 -4.98
N PHE A 162 5.80 -2.76 -6.12
CA PHE A 162 6.25 -1.79 -7.12
C PHE A 162 6.40 -0.39 -6.51
N GLY A 163 5.38 0.08 -5.78
CA GLY A 163 5.40 1.40 -5.14
C GLY A 163 6.59 1.60 -4.19
N ASN A 164 6.94 0.57 -3.42
CA ASN A 164 8.07 0.61 -2.50
C ASN A 164 9.43 0.69 -3.23
N PHE A 165 9.52 0.15 -4.45
CA PHE A 165 10.75 0.11 -5.22
C PHE A 165 10.87 1.18 -6.32
N VAL A 166 9.84 1.98 -6.55
CA VAL A 166 9.82 3.05 -7.60
C VAL A 166 11.06 3.95 -7.53
N GLY A 167 11.47 4.34 -6.32
CA GLY A 167 12.63 5.23 -6.10
C GLY A 167 14.00 4.59 -6.39
N PHE A 168 14.06 3.28 -6.64
CA PHE A 168 15.28 2.52 -6.94
C PHE A 168 15.36 2.06 -8.40
N MET A 169 14.36 2.43 -9.22
CA MET A 169 14.26 2.05 -10.63
C MET A 169 14.52 3.25 -11.54
N SER A 170 15.12 3.01 -12.71
CA SER A 170 15.22 4.04 -13.74
C SER A 170 13.84 4.43 -14.30
N SER A 171 13.72 5.64 -14.86
CA SER A 171 12.48 6.13 -15.46
C SER A 171 11.91 5.14 -16.50
N ASP A 172 12.76 4.64 -17.41
CA ASP A 172 12.34 3.69 -18.45
C ASP A 172 11.72 2.41 -17.89
N ILE A 173 12.31 1.86 -16.81
CA ILE A 173 11.81 0.65 -16.16
C ILE A 173 10.47 0.96 -15.47
N ARG A 174 10.38 2.08 -14.73
CA ARG A 174 9.13 2.51 -14.09
C ARG A 174 7.98 2.58 -15.09
N HIS A 175 8.20 3.22 -16.23
CA HIS A 175 7.16 3.38 -17.25
C HIS A 175 6.76 2.07 -17.93
N LYS A 176 7.71 1.18 -18.22
CA LYS A 176 7.40 -0.17 -18.73
C LYS A 176 6.53 -0.94 -17.76
N LEU A 177 6.86 -0.91 -16.46
CA LEU A 177 6.09 -1.58 -15.42
C LEU A 177 4.70 -0.94 -15.24
N VAL A 178 4.58 0.39 -15.25
CA VAL A 178 3.28 1.08 -15.19
C VAL A 178 2.37 0.64 -16.33
N LYS A 179 2.86 0.64 -17.57
CA LYS A 179 2.08 0.21 -18.74
C LYS A 179 1.65 -1.26 -18.65
N MET A 180 2.53 -2.12 -18.15
CA MET A 180 2.23 -3.53 -17.95
C MET A 180 1.20 -3.73 -16.82
N MET A 181 1.43 -3.13 -15.65
CA MET A 181 0.55 -3.27 -14.48
C MET A 181 -0.84 -2.72 -14.77
N ASN A 182 -0.95 -1.59 -15.46
CA ASN A 182 -2.23 -1.04 -15.91
C ASN A 182 -3.04 -2.03 -16.78
N ARG A 183 -2.37 -2.93 -17.52
CA ARG A 183 -3.03 -3.98 -18.31
C ARG A 183 -3.38 -5.22 -17.48
N LYS A 184 -2.49 -5.59 -16.54
CA LYS A 184 -2.62 -6.80 -15.71
C LYS A 184 -3.47 -6.60 -14.44
N SER A 185 -4.02 -5.42 -14.21
CA SER A 185 -4.79 -5.10 -13.00
C SER A 185 -6.28 -4.94 -13.23
N GLN A 186 -6.79 -5.31 -14.40
CA GLN A 186 -8.19 -5.06 -14.78
C GLN A 186 -9.22 -5.65 -13.81
N LEU A 187 -8.92 -6.80 -13.21
CA LEU A 187 -9.78 -7.45 -12.23
C LEU A 187 -9.94 -6.62 -10.93
N PHE A 188 -8.98 -5.75 -10.63
CA PHE A 188 -8.95 -4.97 -9.40
C PHE A 188 -9.38 -3.52 -9.57
N HIS A 189 -9.70 -3.06 -10.79
CA HIS A 189 -10.08 -1.66 -11.05
C HIS A 189 -11.34 -1.23 -10.31
N SER A 190 -12.24 -2.15 -9.96
CA SER A 190 -13.44 -1.86 -9.16
C SER A 190 -13.16 -1.80 -7.64
N ASP A 191 -11.98 -2.24 -7.19
CA ASP A 191 -11.58 -2.17 -5.79
C ASP A 191 -11.09 -0.75 -5.46
N LYS A 192 -11.82 -0.04 -4.58
CA LYS A 192 -11.48 1.32 -4.16
C LYS A 192 -10.09 1.41 -3.54
N ASN A 193 -9.70 0.46 -2.69
CA ASN A 193 -8.39 0.46 -2.04
C ASN A 193 -7.27 0.22 -3.06
N TYR A 194 -7.49 -0.66 -4.04
CA TYR A 194 -6.55 -0.86 -5.13
C TYR A 194 -6.34 0.43 -5.92
N THR A 195 -7.44 1.04 -6.36
CA THR A 195 -7.44 2.28 -7.13
C THR A 195 -6.72 3.41 -6.38
N GLU A 196 -6.98 3.57 -5.09
CA GLU A 196 -6.30 4.57 -4.25
C GLU A 196 -4.78 4.34 -4.18
N ILE A 197 -4.36 3.12 -3.84
CA ILE A 197 -2.92 2.78 -3.73
C ILE A 197 -2.22 2.99 -5.07
N PHE A 198 -2.79 2.46 -6.16
CA PHE A 198 -2.16 2.58 -7.48
C PHE A 198 -2.09 4.03 -7.97
N THR A 199 -3.15 4.81 -7.75
CA THR A 199 -3.16 6.25 -8.08
C THR A 199 -2.06 7.00 -7.32
N ARG A 200 -1.87 6.74 -6.03
CA ARG A 200 -0.80 7.37 -5.24
C ARG A 200 0.59 7.02 -5.74
N ILE A 201 0.80 5.77 -6.15
CA ILE A 201 2.07 5.36 -6.77
C ILE A 201 2.30 6.10 -8.09
N LEU A 202 1.27 6.19 -8.95
CA LEU A 202 1.35 6.95 -10.20
C LEU A 202 1.63 8.44 -9.97
N LEU A 203 1.04 9.05 -8.94
CA LEU A 203 1.34 10.43 -8.55
C LEU A 203 2.81 10.60 -8.14
N ASN A 204 3.38 9.66 -7.38
CA ASN A 204 4.79 9.70 -7.01
C ASN A 204 5.72 9.58 -8.25
N ILE A 205 5.37 8.71 -9.20
CA ILE A 205 6.11 8.56 -10.46
C ILE A 205 6.02 9.85 -11.28
N CYS A 206 4.82 10.40 -11.43
CA CYS A 206 4.59 11.66 -12.15
C CYS A 206 5.42 12.80 -11.55
N TYR A 207 5.45 12.91 -10.21
CA TYR A 207 6.27 13.91 -9.53
C TYR A 207 7.75 13.73 -9.83
N ALA A 208 8.27 12.50 -9.74
CA ALA A 208 9.68 12.22 -10.08
C ALA A 208 10.02 12.59 -11.53
N ASP A 209 9.15 12.22 -12.49
CA ASP A 209 9.35 12.54 -13.90
C ASP A 209 9.32 14.04 -14.18
N LEU A 210 8.45 14.80 -13.50
CA LEU A 210 8.41 16.27 -13.60
C LEU A 210 9.70 16.91 -13.06
N MET A 211 10.21 16.41 -11.91
CA MET A 211 11.46 16.91 -11.32
C MET A 211 12.68 16.57 -12.22
N ASP A 212 12.66 15.41 -12.86
CA ASP A 212 13.70 14.97 -13.81
C ASP A 212 13.52 15.58 -15.22
N LYS A 213 12.52 16.45 -15.41
CA LYS A 213 12.14 17.08 -16.71
C LYS A 213 11.75 16.07 -17.81
N ASN A 214 11.30 14.88 -17.43
CA ASN A 214 10.79 13.85 -18.34
C ASN A 214 9.31 14.12 -18.69
N PHE A 215 9.03 15.27 -19.32
CA PHE A 215 7.66 15.75 -19.53
C PHE A 215 6.78 14.82 -20.38
N ASN A 216 7.36 14.12 -21.36
CA ASN A 216 6.60 13.16 -22.17
C ASN A 216 6.11 11.98 -21.32
N SER A 217 6.92 11.49 -20.42
CA SER A 217 6.55 10.44 -19.49
C SER A 217 5.54 10.92 -18.44
N ALA A 218 5.75 12.12 -17.92
CA ALA A 218 4.85 12.72 -16.94
C ALA A 218 3.41 12.86 -17.47
N ILE A 219 3.24 13.32 -18.72
CA ILE A 219 1.90 13.49 -19.30
C ILE A 219 1.19 12.15 -19.51
N GLU A 220 1.91 11.11 -19.98
CA GLU A 220 1.33 9.77 -20.10
C GLU A 220 0.79 9.25 -18.74
N VAL A 221 1.55 9.48 -17.66
CA VAL A 221 1.13 9.08 -16.31
C VAL A 221 -0.08 9.91 -15.83
N ILE A 222 -0.09 11.21 -16.08
CA ILE A 222 -1.24 12.09 -15.76
C ILE A 222 -2.52 11.58 -16.43
N ASP A 223 -2.44 11.14 -17.69
CA ASP A 223 -3.58 10.64 -18.44
C ASP A 223 -4.05 9.26 -17.91
N ILE A 224 -3.12 8.42 -17.43
CA ILE A 224 -3.47 7.17 -16.75
C ILE A 224 -4.20 7.48 -15.43
N ILE A 225 -3.65 8.37 -14.61
CA ILE A 225 -4.26 8.78 -13.33
C ILE A 225 -5.69 9.30 -13.55
N GLU A 226 -5.94 10.06 -14.61
CA GLU A 226 -7.28 10.58 -14.91
C GLU A 226 -8.30 9.47 -15.07
N LYS A 227 -7.94 8.39 -15.79
CA LYS A 227 -8.82 7.24 -15.98
C LYS A 227 -9.16 6.53 -14.67
N TYR A 228 -8.18 6.42 -13.74
CA TYR A 228 -8.44 5.82 -12.43
C TYR A 228 -9.26 6.72 -11.50
N LEU A 229 -9.22 8.03 -11.69
CA LEU A 229 -9.93 8.98 -10.86
C LEU A 229 -11.36 9.28 -11.33
N ASN A 230 -11.73 8.86 -12.55
CA ASN A 230 -13.09 9.01 -13.03
C ASN A 230 -14.06 8.28 -12.07
N ASP A 231 -15.17 8.93 -11.75
CA ASP A 231 -16.22 8.39 -10.89
C ASP A 231 -15.81 7.99 -9.46
N THR A 232 -14.67 8.53 -8.97
CA THR A 232 -14.18 8.32 -7.59
C THR A 232 -14.41 9.56 -6.72
N GLU A 233 -14.38 9.37 -5.40
CA GLU A 233 -14.36 10.44 -4.39
C GLU A 233 -12.97 10.79 -3.89
N LEU A 234 -11.93 10.41 -4.63
CA LEU A 234 -10.52 10.66 -4.29
C LEU A 234 -10.14 12.13 -4.59
N TYR A 235 -10.72 13.06 -3.84
CA TYR A 235 -10.56 14.51 -4.09
C TYR A 235 -9.13 15.01 -3.90
N TYR A 236 -8.39 14.45 -2.96
CA TYR A 236 -6.98 14.77 -2.76
C TYR A 236 -6.17 14.39 -4.00
N GLU A 237 -6.31 13.17 -4.49
CA GLU A 237 -5.62 12.65 -5.66
C GLU A 237 -6.02 13.41 -6.93
N LYS A 238 -7.29 13.79 -7.06
CA LYS A 238 -7.78 14.67 -8.15
C LYS A 238 -7.10 16.04 -8.12
N ASN A 239 -6.95 16.63 -6.94
CA ASN A 239 -6.27 17.92 -6.78
C ASN A 239 -4.77 17.79 -7.08
N GLN A 240 -4.11 16.74 -6.61
CA GLN A 240 -2.71 16.44 -6.91
C GLN A 240 -2.45 16.27 -8.40
N ARG A 241 -3.30 15.51 -9.10
CA ARG A 241 -3.19 15.36 -10.56
C ARG A 241 -3.28 16.72 -11.27
N LYS A 242 -4.23 17.57 -10.86
CA LYS A 242 -4.35 18.92 -11.44
C LYS A 242 -3.11 19.77 -11.16
N PHE A 243 -2.57 19.69 -9.95
CA PHE A 243 -1.34 20.39 -9.60
C PHE A 243 -0.16 19.94 -10.48
N PHE A 244 0.02 18.63 -10.69
CA PHE A 244 1.06 18.09 -11.55
C PHE A 244 0.84 18.44 -13.04
N LYS A 245 -0.42 18.50 -13.50
CA LYS A 245 -0.75 19.04 -14.82
C LYS A 245 -0.31 20.50 -14.94
N GLY A 246 -0.48 21.29 -13.89
CA GLY A 246 0.01 22.68 -13.86
C GLY A 246 1.55 22.76 -13.95
N LEU A 247 2.28 21.92 -13.19
CA LEU A 247 3.74 21.85 -13.31
C LEU A 247 4.19 21.42 -14.71
N TYR A 248 3.52 20.43 -15.30
CA TYR A 248 3.76 20.03 -16.69
C TYR A 248 3.61 21.20 -17.68
N LEU A 249 2.55 21.99 -17.55
CA LEU A 249 2.32 23.17 -18.41
C LEU A 249 3.42 24.22 -18.23
N ILE A 250 3.89 24.47 -17.01
CA ILE A 250 5.03 25.37 -16.73
C ILE A 250 6.27 24.88 -17.46
N GLY A 251 6.58 23.57 -17.38
CA GLY A 251 7.76 22.99 -18.02
C GLY A 251 7.67 22.88 -19.55
N THR A 252 6.48 23.01 -20.16
CA THR A 252 6.23 22.81 -21.60
C THR A 252 5.74 24.05 -22.35
N LYS A 253 6.11 25.23 -21.93
CA LYS A 253 5.87 26.55 -22.60
C LYS A 253 4.45 27.13 -22.38
N ASN A 254 3.63 26.61 -21.47
CA ASN A 254 2.31 27.19 -21.13
C ASN A 254 2.30 27.71 -19.69
N ARG A 255 3.31 28.51 -19.36
CA ARG A 255 3.64 28.91 -17.99
C ARG A 255 2.48 29.57 -17.26
N ASP A 256 1.84 30.56 -17.87
CA ASP A 256 0.77 31.34 -17.21
C ASP A 256 -0.42 30.47 -16.83
N GLU A 257 -0.84 29.58 -17.73
CA GLU A 257 -1.91 28.63 -17.47
C GLU A 257 -1.50 27.62 -16.38
N GLY A 258 -0.27 27.10 -16.43
CA GLY A 258 0.28 26.19 -15.45
C GLY A 258 0.31 26.80 -14.05
N GLU A 259 0.85 28.02 -13.89
CA GLU A 259 0.88 28.74 -12.62
C GLU A 259 -0.52 29.01 -12.06
N LYS A 260 -1.46 29.43 -12.94
CA LYS A 260 -2.86 29.64 -12.56
C LYS A 260 -3.52 28.36 -12.04
N LEU A 261 -3.25 27.22 -12.70
CA LEU A 261 -3.79 25.92 -12.27
C LEU A 261 -3.19 25.49 -10.94
N CYS A 262 -1.86 25.58 -10.76
CA CYS A 262 -1.20 25.27 -9.50
C CYS A 262 -1.72 26.13 -8.33
N LYS A 263 -1.88 27.45 -8.53
CA LYS A 263 -2.43 28.35 -7.50
C LYS A 263 -3.83 27.94 -7.06
N LYS A 264 -4.71 27.58 -7.99
CA LYS A 264 -6.05 27.05 -7.65
C LYS A 264 -5.99 25.76 -6.83
N CYS A 265 -5.03 24.88 -7.13
CA CYS A 265 -4.87 23.64 -6.35
C CYS A 265 -4.36 23.92 -4.93
N ILE A 266 -3.51 24.95 -4.75
CA ILE A 266 -3.04 25.40 -3.43
C ILE A 266 -4.19 26.05 -2.64
N GLU A 267 -5.01 26.89 -3.29
CA GLU A 267 -6.21 27.51 -2.71
C GLU A 267 -7.19 26.45 -2.20
N TYR A 268 -7.33 25.32 -2.91
CA TYR A 268 -8.14 24.19 -2.45
C TYR A 268 -7.66 23.65 -1.10
N PHE A 269 -6.34 23.48 -0.89
CA PHE A 269 -5.81 23.04 0.40
C PHE A 269 -6.07 24.05 1.52
N TYR A 270 -5.93 25.34 1.24
CA TYR A 270 -6.32 26.38 2.22
C TYR A 270 -7.80 26.33 2.56
N PHE A 271 -8.67 26.17 1.56
CA PHE A 271 -10.11 26.03 1.77
C PHE A 271 -10.45 24.82 2.62
N MET A 272 -9.74 23.69 2.43
CA MET A 272 -9.89 22.47 3.22
C MET A 272 -9.19 22.54 4.60
N ASN A 273 -8.60 23.69 4.96
CA ASN A 273 -7.82 23.89 6.19
C ASN A 273 -6.61 22.95 6.33
N ASP A 274 -6.07 22.42 5.20
CA ASP A 274 -4.83 21.66 5.15
C ASP A 274 -3.65 22.60 4.85
N ILE A 275 -3.28 23.38 5.86
CA ILE A 275 -2.23 24.39 5.75
C ILE A 275 -0.87 23.79 5.42
N SER A 276 -0.59 22.61 5.98
CA SER A 276 0.68 21.90 5.74
C SER A 276 0.86 21.58 4.25
N LYS A 277 -0.17 21.00 3.63
CA LYS A 277 -0.17 20.68 2.19
C LYS A 277 -0.13 21.93 1.32
N ALA A 278 -0.83 22.98 1.69
CA ALA A 278 -0.77 24.24 0.96
C ALA A 278 0.65 24.81 0.92
N ILE A 279 1.34 24.86 2.07
CA ILE A 279 2.73 25.35 2.16
C ILE A 279 3.71 24.45 1.39
N GLU A 280 3.55 23.12 1.48
CA GLU A 280 4.35 22.16 0.72
C GLU A 280 4.26 22.44 -0.79
N HIS A 281 3.04 22.57 -1.31
CA HIS A 281 2.79 22.83 -2.73
C HIS A 281 3.27 24.20 -3.18
N GLN A 282 3.17 25.23 -2.33
CA GLN A 282 3.77 26.55 -2.63
C GLN A 282 5.29 26.47 -2.80
N LYS A 283 5.97 25.72 -1.93
CA LYS A 283 7.43 25.52 -2.04
C LYS A 283 7.80 24.79 -3.33
N VAL A 284 7.04 23.72 -3.67
CA VAL A 284 7.25 22.97 -4.92
C VAL A 284 7.04 23.86 -6.13
N LEU A 285 5.93 24.63 -6.19
CA LEU A 285 5.64 25.53 -7.29
C LEU A 285 6.74 26.57 -7.47
N LYS A 286 7.16 27.23 -6.39
CA LYS A 286 8.21 28.25 -6.42
C LYS A 286 9.52 27.67 -7.00
N LYS A 287 10.00 26.56 -6.41
CA LYS A 287 11.24 25.91 -6.86
C LYS A 287 11.15 25.50 -8.33
N PHE A 288 10.06 24.85 -8.73
CA PHE A 288 9.88 24.37 -10.10
C PHE A 288 9.81 25.52 -11.11
N SER A 289 9.14 26.62 -10.76
CA SER A 289 9.06 27.82 -11.63
C SER A 289 10.39 28.52 -11.80
N GLU A 290 11.25 28.52 -10.76
CA GLU A 290 12.62 29.08 -10.83
C GLU A 290 13.54 28.22 -11.71
N GLU A 291 13.43 26.88 -11.62
CA GLU A 291 14.25 25.93 -12.40
C GLU A 291 13.85 25.81 -13.89
N ASN A 292 12.67 26.32 -14.27
CA ASN A 292 12.11 26.28 -15.62
C ASN A 292 11.78 27.69 -16.14
N ALA A 293 12.45 28.72 -15.60
CA ALA A 293 12.30 30.13 -16.01
C ALA A 293 13.03 30.45 -17.31
#